data_27eeaf79f62d10457bf0a0cc050ce702
#
_entry.id   27eeaf79f62d10457bf0a0cc050ce702
#
_cell.length_a   1.000
_cell.length_b   1.000
_cell.length_c   1.000
_cell.angle_alpha   90.00
_cell.angle_beta   90.00
_cell.angle_gamma   90.00
#
_symmetry.space_group_name_H-M   'P 1'
#
loop_
_entity.id
_entity.type
_entity.pdbx_description
1 polymer ?
#
loop_
_entity_poly.entity_id
_entity_poly.type
_entity_poly.pdbx_seq_one_letter_code
_entity_poly.pdbx_strand_id
1 'polypeptide(L)'
;MFPTRPYIWIFLVLSNVFASAAAVGQENLVDFKSELMPMLTRAGCNAGECHGSAAGRGGFQLSLYGSNPDLDHIEMTLEFKGRRINLDDPAASLLVKKPTGFVDHGGGLVLDEDSPAAAMLVHWIQQGALRSSHRELKQFEVRFSTASAQITKGTSV
;
A
#
# COMPACT_ATOMS: atom_id res chain seq x y z
N MET A 1 82.83 -20.68 11.87
CA MET A 1 82.05 -19.74 12.73
C MET A 1 81.05 -19.07 11.83
N PHE A 2 79.83 -19.67 11.66
CA PHE A 2 78.74 -19.18 10.78
C PHE A 2 77.65 -18.60 11.65
N PRO A 3 77.11 -17.42 11.35
CA PRO A 3 76.01 -16.84 12.12
C PRO A 3 74.71 -17.42 11.60
N THR A 4 73.91 -17.95 12.50
CA THR A 4 72.52 -18.40 12.29
C THR A 4 71.58 -17.22 12.13
N ARG A 5 70.94 -17.14 10.98
CA ARG A 5 69.85 -16.16 10.74
C ARG A 5 68.56 -16.68 11.34
N PRO A 6 67.83 -15.89 12.15
CA PRO A 6 66.49 -16.26 12.59
C PRO A 6 65.49 -16.02 11.47
N TYR A 7 64.75 -17.07 11.06
CA TYR A 7 63.60 -16.95 10.19
C TYR A 7 62.44 -16.35 10.98
N ILE A 8 62.04 -15.13 10.61
CA ILE A 8 60.83 -14.48 11.12
C ILE A 8 59.68 -15.03 10.34
N TRP A 9 58.88 -15.88 10.98
CA TRP A 9 57.59 -16.32 10.46
C TRP A 9 56.59 -15.19 10.57
N ILE A 10 56.27 -14.53 9.44
CA ILE A 10 55.19 -13.55 9.36
C ILE A 10 53.90 -14.37 9.20
N PHE A 11 53.16 -14.51 10.28
CA PHE A 11 51.78 -14.98 10.24
C PHE A 11 50.88 -13.90 9.61
N LEU A 12 50.55 -14.09 8.34
CA LEU A 12 49.54 -13.32 7.64
C LEU A 12 48.17 -13.73 8.21
N VAL A 13 47.68 -12.97 9.17
CA VAL A 13 46.29 -13.10 9.65
C VAL A 13 45.38 -12.51 8.58
N LEU A 14 44.83 -13.37 7.72
CA LEU A 14 43.74 -13.02 6.82
C LEU A 14 42.49 -12.77 7.64
N SER A 15 42.24 -11.49 7.97
CA SER A 15 40.95 -11.04 8.52
C SER A 15 39.90 -11.20 7.46
N ASN A 16 39.11 -12.27 7.54
CA ASN A 16 37.84 -12.37 6.81
C ASN A 16 36.87 -11.34 7.36
N VAL A 17 36.82 -10.17 6.74
CA VAL A 17 35.72 -9.22 6.93
C VAL A 17 34.52 -9.80 6.21
N PHE A 18 33.70 -10.57 6.94
CA PHE A 18 32.36 -10.88 6.51
C PHE A 18 31.58 -9.57 6.47
N ALA A 19 31.48 -8.98 5.28
CA ALA A 19 30.50 -7.95 5.01
C ALA A 19 29.12 -8.61 5.18
N SER A 20 28.49 -8.45 6.35
CA SER A 20 27.07 -8.70 6.50
C SER A 20 26.35 -7.77 5.54
N ALA A 21 25.96 -8.27 4.37
CA ALA A 21 24.95 -7.65 3.54
C ALA A 21 23.68 -7.64 4.41
N ALA A 22 23.39 -6.48 5.03
CA ALA A 22 22.10 -6.26 5.61
C ALA A 22 21.10 -6.51 4.48
N ALA A 23 20.28 -7.55 4.61
CA ALA A 23 19.13 -7.74 3.75
C ALA A 23 18.29 -6.47 3.94
N VAL A 24 18.34 -5.56 2.97
CA VAL A 24 17.40 -4.46 2.87
C VAL A 24 16.05 -5.15 2.77
N GLY A 25 15.32 -5.16 3.89
CA GLY A 25 13.97 -5.69 3.94
C GLY A 25 13.22 -5.02 2.80
N GLN A 26 12.64 -5.83 1.93
CA GLN A 26 11.81 -5.33 0.84
C GLN A 26 10.65 -4.61 1.51
N GLU A 27 10.74 -3.28 1.61
CA GLU A 27 9.67 -2.46 2.16
C GLU A 27 8.40 -2.80 1.39
N ASN A 28 7.40 -3.23 2.12
CA ASN A 28 6.15 -3.68 1.54
C ASN A 28 5.37 -2.44 1.09
N LEU A 29 5.70 -1.94 -0.10
CA LEU A 29 5.06 -0.75 -0.66
C LEU A 29 3.56 -0.98 -0.79
N VAL A 30 2.77 -0.04 -0.29
CA VAL A 30 1.32 -0.04 -0.43
C VAL A 30 0.97 0.24 -1.89
N ASP A 31 0.30 -0.70 -2.53
CA ASP A 31 -0.19 -0.51 -3.89
C ASP A 31 -1.53 0.23 -3.88
N PHE A 32 -1.57 1.36 -4.60
CA PHE A 32 -2.75 2.22 -4.61
C PHE A 32 -4.01 1.50 -5.13
N LYS A 33 -3.89 0.78 -6.26
CA LYS A 33 -5.03 0.14 -6.92
C LYS A 33 -5.54 -1.11 -6.19
N SER A 34 -4.61 -1.96 -5.75
CA SER A 34 -4.96 -3.28 -5.23
C SER A 34 -5.08 -3.33 -3.70
N GLU A 35 -4.59 -2.33 -2.99
CA GLU A 35 -4.61 -2.30 -1.52
C GLU A 35 -5.34 -1.07 -0.97
N LEU A 36 -4.92 0.15 -1.37
CA LEU A 36 -5.50 1.37 -0.81
C LEU A 36 -6.94 1.62 -1.29
N MET A 37 -7.20 1.53 -2.60
CA MET A 37 -8.56 1.75 -3.13
C MET A 37 -9.60 0.76 -2.59
N PRO A 38 -9.33 -0.56 -2.50
CA PRO A 38 -10.24 -1.48 -1.82
C PRO A 38 -10.46 -1.17 -0.34
N MET A 39 -9.45 -0.66 0.36
CA MET A 39 -9.59 -0.21 1.75
C MET A 39 -10.55 0.99 1.84
N LEU A 40 -10.36 2.03 1.01
CA LEU A 40 -11.23 3.21 0.95
C LEU A 40 -12.67 2.83 0.59
N THR A 41 -12.86 1.86 -0.31
CA THR A 41 -14.19 1.35 -0.68
C THR A 41 -14.87 0.65 0.49
N ARG A 42 -14.16 -0.20 1.22
CA ARG A 42 -14.68 -0.85 2.44
C ARG A 42 -15.04 0.14 3.53
N ALA A 43 -14.27 1.23 3.65
CA ALA A 43 -14.54 2.31 4.58
C ALA A 43 -15.70 3.24 4.13
N GLY A 44 -16.24 3.04 2.92
CA GLY A 44 -17.33 3.85 2.38
C GLY A 44 -16.91 5.21 1.83
N CYS A 45 -15.61 5.52 1.78
CA CYS A 45 -15.12 6.85 1.38
C CYS A 45 -15.57 7.24 -0.03
N ASN A 46 -15.64 6.31 -0.97
CA ASN A 46 -16.02 6.49 -2.36
C ASN A 46 -17.45 5.97 -2.67
N ALA A 47 -18.28 5.82 -1.66
CA ALA A 47 -19.72 5.55 -1.84
C ALA A 47 -20.46 6.79 -2.37
N GLY A 48 -21.66 6.57 -2.95
CA GLY A 48 -22.43 7.64 -3.60
C GLY A 48 -22.94 8.75 -2.65
N GLU A 49 -23.10 8.46 -1.37
CA GLU A 49 -23.42 9.43 -0.32
C GLU A 49 -22.19 10.17 0.23
N CYS A 50 -20.99 9.70 -0.10
CA CYS A 50 -19.71 10.29 0.30
C CYS A 50 -19.00 10.92 -0.90
N HIS A 51 -17.73 10.66 -1.08
CA HIS A 51 -16.93 11.27 -2.14
C HIS A 51 -17.17 10.65 -3.52
N GLY A 52 -17.86 9.50 -3.63
CA GLY A 52 -18.23 8.86 -4.89
C GLY A 52 -19.45 9.45 -5.59
N SER A 53 -20.08 10.50 -5.05
CA SER A 53 -21.16 11.22 -5.74
C SER A 53 -20.61 11.98 -6.96
N ALA A 54 -21.49 12.27 -7.92
CA ALA A 54 -21.11 12.96 -9.16
C ALA A 54 -20.45 14.34 -8.95
N ALA A 55 -20.81 15.03 -7.86
CA ALA A 55 -20.22 16.31 -7.47
C ALA A 55 -19.13 16.18 -6.39
N GLY A 56 -18.88 14.97 -5.90
CA GLY A 56 -18.05 14.76 -4.73
C GLY A 56 -18.66 15.33 -3.45
N ARG A 57 -17.86 15.53 -2.43
CA ARG A 57 -18.28 16.16 -1.17
C ARG A 57 -17.16 17.06 -0.63
N GLY A 58 -17.51 18.29 -0.26
CA GLY A 58 -16.53 19.25 0.26
C GLY A 58 -15.37 19.58 -0.71
N GLY A 59 -15.63 19.54 -2.02
CA GLY A 59 -14.62 19.74 -3.06
C GLY A 59 -13.63 18.56 -3.22
N PHE A 60 -13.99 17.38 -2.71
CA PHE A 60 -13.25 16.14 -2.93
C PHE A 60 -14.16 15.12 -3.58
N GLN A 61 -13.79 14.68 -4.78
CA GLN A 61 -14.51 13.70 -5.56
C GLN A 61 -13.65 12.48 -5.77
N LEU A 62 -14.24 11.31 -5.60
CA LEU A 62 -13.67 10.02 -5.97
C LEU A 62 -14.58 9.34 -6.98
N SER A 63 -14.05 8.44 -7.75
CA SER A 63 -14.85 7.60 -8.62
C SER A 63 -15.71 6.63 -7.77
N LEU A 64 -16.94 6.41 -8.21
CA LEU A 64 -17.87 5.54 -7.49
C LEU A 64 -17.28 4.14 -7.33
N TYR A 65 -17.13 3.72 -6.08
CA TYR A 65 -16.51 2.44 -5.68
C TYR A 65 -15.13 2.15 -6.30
N GLY A 66 -14.34 3.21 -6.59
CA GLY A 66 -13.00 3.06 -7.13
C GLY A 66 -12.97 2.62 -8.60
N SER A 67 -14.01 2.96 -9.37
CA SER A 67 -14.13 2.57 -10.78
C SER A 67 -13.07 3.20 -11.69
N ASN A 68 -12.44 4.31 -11.26
CA ASN A 68 -11.34 4.97 -11.97
C ASN A 68 -10.19 5.34 -11.01
N PRO A 69 -9.36 4.36 -10.63
CA PRO A 69 -8.28 4.61 -9.66
C PRO A 69 -7.24 5.63 -10.12
N ASP A 70 -7.09 5.82 -11.43
CA ASP A 70 -6.14 6.79 -11.97
C ASP A 70 -6.61 8.23 -11.72
N LEU A 71 -7.90 8.49 -11.88
CA LEU A 71 -8.51 9.76 -11.51
C LEU A 71 -8.49 9.95 -9.99
N ASP A 72 -8.83 8.91 -9.23
CA ASP A 72 -8.83 8.96 -7.76
C ASP A 72 -7.47 9.34 -7.19
N HIS A 73 -6.40 8.80 -7.77
CA HIS A 73 -5.04 9.15 -7.38
C HIS A 73 -4.76 10.65 -7.60
N ILE A 74 -5.16 11.20 -8.76
CA ILE A 74 -4.99 12.64 -9.08
C ILE A 74 -5.77 13.49 -8.07
N GLU A 75 -7.03 13.14 -7.82
CA GLU A 75 -7.88 13.83 -6.85
C GLU A 75 -7.29 13.82 -5.44
N MET A 76 -6.70 12.71 -5.03
CA MET A 76 -6.09 12.59 -3.71
C MET A 76 -4.76 13.36 -3.59
N THR A 77 -3.97 13.39 -4.66
CA THR A 77 -2.56 13.83 -4.57
C THR A 77 -2.28 15.19 -5.19
N LEU A 78 -2.96 15.56 -6.27
CA LEU A 78 -2.62 16.74 -7.07
C LEU A 78 -3.66 17.85 -7.00
N GLU A 79 -4.94 17.51 -6.93
CA GLU A 79 -6.02 18.50 -6.95
C GLU A 79 -5.92 19.47 -5.77
N PHE A 80 -6.33 20.72 -6.01
CA PHE A 80 -6.20 21.82 -5.05
C PHE A 80 -4.76 22.01 -4.55
N LYS A 81 -3.80 21.91 -5.47
CA LYS A 81 -2.35 22.06 -5.20
C LYS A 81 -1.82 21.02 -4.20
N GLY A 82 -2.36 19.81 -4.22
CA GLY A 82 -1.91 18.72 -3.37
C GLY A 82 -2.20 18.89 -1.87
N ARG A 83 -3.06 19.83 -1.47
CA ARG A 83 -3.31 20.17 -0.06
C ARG A 83 -3.79 19.02 0.82
N ARG A 84 -4.25 17.91 0.20
CA ARG A 84 -4.77 16.75 0.93
C ARG A 84 -3.67 15.88 1.51
N ILE A 85 -2.45 16.01 0.97
CA ILE A 85 -1.27 15.22 1.35
C ILE A 85 -0.22 16.16 1.94
N ASN A 86 0.45 15.69 2.99
CA ASN A 86 1.67 16.29 3.54
C ASN A 86 2.75 15.21 3.56
N LEU A 87 3.71 15.31 2.66
CA LEU A 87 4.80 14.33 2.54
C LEU A 87 5.85 14.49 3.65
N ASP A 88 5.97 15.69 4.23
CA ASP A 88 6.91 15.98 5.32
C ASP A 88 6.37 15.45 6.66
N ASP A 89 5.04 15.45 6.83
CA ASP A 89 4.35 14.90 7.99
C ASP A 89 3.09 14.14 7.53
N PRO A 90 3.22 12.89 7.14
CA PRO A 90 2.13 12.09 6.59
C PRO A 90 0.89 12.00 7.48
N ALA A 91 1.07 11.91 8.80
CA ALA A 91 -0.03 11.89 9.76
C ALA A 91 -0.80 13.23 9.82
N ALA A 92 -0.16 14.33 9.47
CA ALA A 92 -0.80 15.64 9.36
C ALA A 92 -1.59 15.86 8.07
N SER A 93 -1.59 14.92 7.14
CA SER A 93 -2.36 14.98 5.91
C SER A 93 -3.86 15.09 6.16
N LEU A 94 -4.59 15.90 5.37
CA LEU A 94 -6.04 15.98 5.47
C LEU A 94 -6.73 14.65 5.13
N LEU A 95 -6.11 13.83 4.28
CA LEU A 95 -6.59 12.48 3.99
C LEU A 95 -6.57 11.55 5.22
N VAL A 96 -5.73 11.85 6.21
CA VAL A 96 -5.67 11.14 7.49
C VAL A 96 -6.53 11.82 8.53
N LYS A 97 -6.30 13.11 8.76
CA LYS A 97 -6.94 13.87 9.88
C LYS A 97 -8.45 13.96 9.79
N LYS A 98 -9.01 14.04 8.58
CA LYS A 98 -10.47 14.17 8.42
C LYS A 98 -11.22 12.87 8.76
N PRO A 99 -10.89 11.71 8.17
CA PRO A 99 -11.59 10.47 8.49
C PRO A 99 -11.34 9.98 9.92
N THR A 100 -10.21 10.37 10.56
CA THR A 100 -9.89 10.03 11.95
C THR A 100 -10.43 11.06 12.97
N GLY A 101 -11.14 12.10 12.53
CA GLY A 101 -11.82 13.04 13.42
C GLY A 101 -10.92 14.14 14.02
N PHE A 102 -9.64 14.23 13.67
CA PHE A 102 -8.77 15.34 14.13
C PHE A 102 -9.11 16.69 13.48
N VAL A 103 -9.81 16.65 12.35
CA VAL A 103 -10.32 17.81 11.65
C VAL A 103 -11.76 17.51 11.26
N ASP A 104 -12.65 18.52 11.39
CA ASP A 104 -14.05 18.40 11.05
C ASP A 104 -14.26 17.73 9.71
N HIS A 105 -15.07 16.67 9.73
CA HIS A 105 -15.42 15.86 8.59
C HIS A 105 -16.93 15.66 8.52
N GLY A 106 -17.56 16.09 7.42
CA GLY A 106 -19.02 16.00 7.25
C GLY A 106 -19.56 14.56 7.21
N GLY A 107 -18.68 13.56 7.04
CA GLY A 107 -18.98 12.14 7.17
C GLY A 107 -18.79 11.58 8.58
N GLY A 108 -18.35 12.39 9.55
CA GLY A 108 -18.04 11.96 10.91
C GLY A 108 -16.72 11.19 11.01
N LEU A 109 -16.59 10.44 12.10
CA LEU A 109 -15.48 9.52 12.32
C LEU A 109 -15.67 8.28 11.41
N VAL A 110 -14.77 8.06 10.49
CA VAL A 110 -14.84 6.96 9.51
C VAL A 110 -13.78 5.89 9.79
N LEU A 111 -12.60 6.33 10.23
CA LEU A 111 -11.48 5.45 10.57
C LEU A 111 -11.08 5.68 12.02
N ASP A 112 -10.87 4.60 12.73
CA ASP A 112 -10.20 4.66 14.03
C ASP A 112 -8.73 5.07 13.82
N GLU A 113 -8.21 5.96 14.66
CA GLU A 113 -6.83 6.44 14.57
C GLU A 113 -5.81 5.28 14.60
N ASP A 114 -6.03 4.32 15.49
CA ASP A 114 -5.15 3.16 15.67
C ASP A 114 -5.49 2.00 14.72
N SER A 115 -6.39 2.20 13.76
CA SER A 115 -6.81 1.15 12.84
C SER A 115 -5.74 0.83 11.79
N PRO A 116 -5.68 -0.42 11.30
CA PRO A 116 -4.83 -0.77 10.16
C PRO A 116 -5.13 0.06 8.90
N ALA A 117 -6.36 0.56 8.75
CA ALA A 117 -6.75 1.40 7.63
C ALA A 117 -6.13 2.80 7.71
N ALA A 118 -6.13 3.43 8.89
CA ALA A 118 -5.46 4.70 9.12
C ALA A 118 -3.94 4.55 8.95
N ALA A 119 -3.36 3.49 9.51
CA ALA A 119 -1.93 3.18 9.34
C ALA A 119 -1.55 2.97 7.86
N MET A 120 -2.40 2.30 7.06
CA MET A 120 -2.17 2.12 5.63
C MET A 120 -2.12 3.45 4.87
N LEU A 121 -3.03 4.40 5.18
CA LEU A 121 -3.00 5.74 4.59
C LEU A 121 -1.70 6.48 4.91
N VAL A 122 -1.31 6.49 6.18
CA VAL A 122 -0.07 7.13 6.63
C VAL A 122 1.13 6.51 5.91
N HIS A 123 1.19 5.17 5.88
CA HIS A 123 2.30 4.45 5.26
C HIS A 123 2.39 4.69 3.75
N TRP A 124 1.27 4.71 3.04
CA TRP A 124 1.23 5.06 1.62
C TRP A 124 1.75 6.47 1.36
N ILE A 125 1.37 7.45 2.19
CA ILE A 125 1.85 8.83 2.06
C ILE A 125 3.35 8.91 2.37
N GLN A 126 3.85 8.21 3.40
CA GLN A 126 5.27 8.10 3.73
C GLN A 126 6.11 7.57 2.57
N GLN A 127 5.54 6.68 1.78
CA GLN A 127 6.17 6.11 0.58
C GLN A 127 6.09 7.04 -0.65
N GLY A 128 5.66 8.30 -0.47
CA GLY A 128 5.54 9.28 -1.54
C GLY A 128 4.21 9.26 -2.26
N ALA A 129 3.18 8.65 -1.68
CA ALA A 129 1.83 8.54 -2.26
C ALA A 129 1.85 8.00 -3.69
N LEU A 130 2.61 6.95 -3.93
CA LEU A 130 2.83 6.40 -5.26
C LEU A 130 1.57 5.76 -5.84
N ARG A 131 1.40 5.90 -7.16
CA ARG A 131 0.27 5.32 -7.91
C ARG A 131 0.40 3.81 -8.09
N SER A 132 1.61 3.31 -8.15
CA SER A 132 1.91 1.88 -8.28
C SER A 132 3.16 1.55 -7.48
N SER A 133 3.14 0.42 -6.81
CA SER A 133 4.28 -0.10 -6.06
C SER A 133 5.32 -0.80 -6.95
N HIS A 134 5.13 -0.83 -8.28
CA HIS A 134 5.89 -1.67 -9.20
C HIS A 134 5.88 -3.17 -8.81
N ARG A 135 4.94 -3.57 -7.96
CA ARG A 135 4.76 -4.99 -7.67
C ARG A 135 4.23 -5.66 -8.92
N GLU A 136 5.02 -6.52 -9.54
CA GLU A 136 4.51 -7.42 -10.57
C GLU A 136 3.35 -8.22 -9.97
N LEU A 137 2.16 -8.02 -10.51
CA LEU A 137 1.01 -8.83 -10.15
C LEU A 137 1.38 -10.27 -10.55
N LYS A 138 1.60 -11.14 -9.57
CA LYS A 138 1.73 -12.56 -9.85
C LYS A 138 0.46 -12.98 -10.56
N GLN A 139 0.57 -13.45 -11.80
CA GLN A 139 -0.56 -13.99 -12.53
C GLN A 139 -1.06 -15.20 -11.76
N PHE A 140 -2.29 -15.12 -11.25
CA PHE A 140 -2.97 -16.26 -10.66
C PHE A 140 -3.66 -17.00 -11.77
N GLU A 141 -3.21 -18.22 -12.06
CA GLU A 141 -3.93 -19.12 -12.95
C GLU A 141 -5.09 -19.74 -12.16
N VAL A 142 -6.32 -19.29 -12.45
CA VAL A 142 -7.53 -19.89 -11.87
C VAL A 142 -7.86 -21.13 -12.70
N ARG A 143 -7.55 -22.31 -12.18
CA ARG A 143 -7.96 -23.57 -12.78
C ARG A 143 -9.32 -23.97 -12.22
N PHE A 144 -10.33 -23.93 -13.06
CA PHE A 144 -11.62 -24.53 -12.74
C PHE A 144 -11.52 -26.05 -12.91
N SER A 145 -11.56 -26.80 -11.82
CA SER A 145 -11.80 -28.24 -11.92
C SER A 145 -13.28 -28.43 -12.21
N THR A 146 -13.63 -28.75 -13.44
CA THR A 146 -14.98 -29.21 -13.79
C THR A 146 -15.14 -30.61 -13.20
N ALA A 147 -15.64 -30.71 -11.96
CA ALA A 147 -16.27 -31.91 -11.49
C ALA A 147 -17.54 -32.08 -12.37
N SER A 148 -17.52 -33.03 -13.29
CA SER A 148 -18.68 -33.35 -14.09
C SER A 148 -19.82 -33.83 -13.18
N ALA A 149 -20.73 -32.93 -12.81
CA ALA A 149 -22.00 -33.34 -12.23
C ALA A 149 -22.79 -34.06 -13.31
N GLN A 150 -22.83 -35.38 -13.26
CA GLN A 150 -23.73 -36.13 -14.08
C GLN A 150 -25.17 -35.88 -13.57
N ILE A 151 -25.89 -35.03 -14.31
CA ILE A 151 -27.33 -34.85 -14.07
C ILE A 151 -28.01 -36.11 -14.60
N THR A 152 -28.38 -37.03 -13.72
CA THR A 152 -29.25 -38.13 -14.03
C THR A 152 -30.64 -37.57 -14.33
N LYS A 153 -31.07 -37.68 -15.56
CA LYS A 153 -32.41 -37.31 -16.02
C LYS A 153 -33.43 -38.18 -15.28
N GLY A 154 -34.19 -37.57 -14.35
CA GLY A 154 -35.24 -38.29 -13.63
C GLY A 154 -36.29 -38.82 -14.61
N THR A 155 -36.55 -40.11 -14.51
CA THR A 155 -37.64 -40.78 -15.23
C THR A 155 -38.94 -40.30 -14.60
N SER A 156 -39.75 -39.57 -15.37
CA SER A 156 -41.14 -39.26 -14.98
C SER A 156 -41.98 -40.54 -15.07
N VAL A 157 -42.68 -40.86 -14.00
CA VAL A 157 -43.77 -41.84 -13.95
C VAL A 157 -45.06 -41.12 -14.26
#